data_e544831e8ef567f4f1caa99116536559
#
_entry.id   e544831e8ef567f4f1caa99116536559
#
_cell.length_a   1.000
_cell.length_b   1.000
_cell.length_c   1.000
_cell.angle_alpha   90.00
_cell.angle_beta   90.00
_cell.angle_gamma   90.00
#
_symmetry.space_group_name_H-M   'P 1'
#
loop_
_entity.id
_entity.type
_entity.pdbx_description
1 polymer ?
#
loop_
_entity_poly.entity_id
_entity_poly.type
_entity_poly.pdbx_seq_one_letter_code
_entity_poly.pdbx_strand_id
1 'polypeptide(L)'
;MDDLVVVGAGPYGLSIAAHAAGAGLDVRLLGRPMASWRDHMPDGMYLKSEPWASNLSAPDGRYTLADFCQTRGLVAEHGTPLPIGTFSEYGMWFARHAAPEVEEVTVTEVTPQGEGFRVHTAEGPPLLTRTVALAVGVMPFAHHPPVLRDLPPGHYSHSSGHRDLTRFAGREVAVLGAGQAALETAALLAEQGARPCLVARRSRLNWNAVPQPLNRPAPRALRDPHSGLGTGWRSWVWSELPWAVRRLPAASRERIAATALGPAGAWWLRDRFERRVPVLLGHHLHRAVAVGERTRLGLTTRAGESVVLDTAHVIAATGFTPDLDRLELLDAGLRAALETVGDSGTPELSPGFESSWPGLFFAGLLTAPSFGPSMRFVHGAGFTAGRLVRGVRKRLGARGPLPGSTGEARDSPGLRPGGPPGAAAGHPKTYLR
;
A
#
# COMPACT_ATOMS: atom_id res chain seq x y z
N MET A 1 -18.10 14.77 18.57
CA MET A 1 -17.01 13.80 18.76
C MET A 1 -17.24 12.72 17.74
N ASP A 2 -16.35 12.60 16.78
CA ASP A 2 -16.48 11.71 15.64
C ASP A 2 -16.45 10.23 16.08
N ASP A 3 -17.12 9.35 15.37
CA ASP A 3 -17.09 7.92 15.63
C ASP A 3 -15.74 7.33 15.25
N LEU A 4 -15.19 7.76 14.09
CA LEU A 4 -13.96 7.27 13.52
C LEU A 4 -13.17 8.38 12.82
N VAL A 5 -11.90 8.53 13.16
CA VAL A 5 -10.91 9.25 12.35
C VAL A 5 -10.03 8.24 11.63
N VAL A 6 -9.97 8.34 10.31
CA VAL A 6 -9.07 7.55 9.46
C VAL A 6 -7.86 8.40 9.10
N VAL A 7 -6.67 7.96 9.48
CA VAL A 7 -5.39 8.65 9.19
C VAL A 7 -4.70 8.01 8.00
N GLY A 8 -4.64 8.76 6.90
CA GLY A 8 -4.06 8.34 5.62
C GLY A 8 -5.12 8.06 4.55
N ALA A 9 -5.07 8.83 3.45
CA ALA A 9 -6.01 8.77 2.32
C ALA A 9 -5.46 7.99 1.12
N GLY A 10 -4.72 6.91 1.37
CA GLY A 10 -4.32 5.92 0.35
C GLY A 10 -5.42 4.87 0.12
N PRO A 11 -5.17 3.81 -0.67
CA PRO A 11 -6.16 2.78 -1.01
C PRO A 11 -6.88 2.16 0.19
N TYR A 12 -6.17 1.91 1.28
CA TYR A 12 -6.76 1.38 2.51
C TYR A 12 -7.65 2.41 3.22
N GLY A 13 -7.15 3.64 3.42
CA GLY A 13 -7.92 4.67 4.11
C GLY A 13 -9.17 5.08 3.35
N LEU A 14 -9.07 5.26 2.03
CA LEU A 14 -10.21 5.55 1.15
C LEU A 14 -11.27 4.44 1.23
N SER A 15 -10.84 3.17 1.18
CA SER A 15 -11.77 2.04 1.28
C SER A 15 -12.41 1.94 2.66
N ILE A 16 -11.65 2.15 3.75
CA ILE A 16 -12.18 2.14 5.12
C ILE A 16 -13.22 3.25 5.29
N ALA A 17 -12.90 4.47 4.86
CA ALA A 17 -13.78 5.62 4.98
C ALA A 17 -15.09 5.44 4.17
N ALA A 18 -14.99 4.88 2.94
CA ALA A 18 -16.18 4.54 2.14
C ALA A 18 -17.08 3.51 2.85
N HIS A 19 -16.49 2.46 3.43
CA HIS A 19 -17.25 1.46 4.19
C HIS A 19 -17.82 2.02 5.50
N ALA A 20 -17.10 2.92 6.19
CA ALA A 20 -17.56 3.54 7.43
C ALA A 20 -18.75 4.47 7.17
N ALA A 21 -18.65 5.34 6.16
CA ALA A 21 -19.75 6.21 5.75
C ALA A 21 -20.98 5.40 5.29
N GLY A 22 -20.77 4.33 4.49
CA GLY A 22 -21.84 3.43 4.09
C GLY A 22 -22.47 2.64 5.24
N ALA A 23 -21.78 2.52 6.39
CA ALA A 23 -22.30 1.93 7.61
C ALA A 23 -22.97 2.95 8.54
N GLY A 24 -23.09 4.22 8.14
CA GLY A 24 -23.72 5.31 8.90
C GLY A 24 -22.88 5.82 10.07
N LEU A 25 -21.56 5.61 10.06
CA LEU A 25 -20.65 6.18 11.06
C LEU A 25 -20.33 7.65 10.73
N ASP A 26 -20.17 8.46 11.77
CA ASP A 26 -19.59 9.80 11.67
C ASP A 26 -18.07 9.63 11.50
N VAL A 27 -17.59 9.79 10.26
CA VAL A 27 -16.20 9.48 9.88
C VAL A 27 -15.52 10.68 9.23
N ARG A 28 -14.29 10.94 9.67
CA ARG A 28 -13.37 11.89 9.02
C ARG A 28 -12.19 11.16 8.41
N LEU A 29 -11.79 11.57 7.22
CA LEU A 29 -10.65 11.01 6.50
C LEU A 29 -9.57 12.08 6.31
N LEU A 30 -8.43 11.89 6.98
CA LEU A 30 -7.34 12.84 7.01
C LEU A 30 -6.15 12.36 6.17
N GLY A 31 -5.58 13.28 5.39
CA GLY A 31 -4.36 13.05 4.62
C GLY A 31 -4.52 13.35 3.13
N ARG A 32 -3.40 13.48 2.42
CA ARG A 32 -3.41 13.76 0.98
C ARG A 32 -3.80 12.51 0.18
N PRO A 33 -4.85 12.59 -0.66
CA PRO A 33 -5.33 11.42 -1.42
C PRO A 33 -4.25 10.86 -2.33
N MET A 34 -4.01 9.54 -2.23
CA MET A 34 -3.07 8.79 -3.06
C MET A 34 -1.63 9.34 -3.06
N ALA A 35 -1.20 10.10 -2.02
CA ALA A 35 0.10 10.79 -2.00
C ALA A 35 1.28 9.86 -2.29
N SER A 36 1.34 8.67 -1.68
CA SER A 36 2.43 7.71 -1.92
C SER A 36 2.55 7.30 -3.40
N TRP A 37 1.43 7.25 -4.12
CA TRP A 37 1.37 6.85 -5.52
C TRP A 37 1.66 8.01 -6.47
N ARG A 38 1.23 9.21 -6.09
CA ARG A 38 1.38 10.43 -6.89
C ARG A 38 2.78 11.03 -6.78
N ASP A 39 3.37 10.98 -5.57
CA ASP A 39 4.54 11.79 -5.23
C ASP A 39 5.81 10.94 -5.04
N HIS A 40 5.65 9.63 -4.74
CA HIS A 40 6.73 8.74 -4.32
C HIS A 40 6.95 7.53 -5.25
N MET A 41 6.30 7.52 -6.40
CA MET A 41 6.51 6.54 -7.46
C MET A 41 7.09 7.22 -8.69
N PRO A 42 8.21 6.71 -9.26
CA PRO A 42 8.80 7.28 -10.46
C PRO A 42 7.84 7.36 -11.65
N ASP A 43 7.89 8.45 -12.37
CA ASP A 43 7.17 8.59 -13.63
C ASP A 43 7.65 7.53 -14.62
N GLY A 44 6.72 6.90 -15.35
CA GLY A 44 6.99 5.77 -16.25
C GLY A 44 6.95 4.39 -15.57
N MET A 45 6.67 4.31 -14.26
CA MET A 45 6.37 3.04 -13.60
C MET A 45 5.02 2.46 -14.02
N TYR A 46 4.91 1.15 -13.87
CA TYR A 46 3.67 0.42 -14.05
C TYR A 46 3.26 -0.31 -12.78
N LEU A 47 1.95 -0.47 -12.61
CA LEU A 47 1.40 -1.28 -11.54
C LEU A 47 1.82 -2.76 -11.74
N LYS A 48 2.41 -3.36 -10.71
CA LYS A 48 2.86 -4.76 -10.79
C LYS A 48 1.73 -5.76 -10.67
N SER A 49 0.68 -5.42 -9.91
CA SER A 49 -0.51 -6.26 -9.74
C SER A 49 -1.43 -6.15 -10.95
N GLU A 50 -2.17 -7.22 -11.19
CA GLU A 50 -3.21 -7.24 -12.24
C GLU A 50 -4.28 -6.16 -11.96
N PRO A 51 -4.84 -5.52 -13.01
CA PRO A 51 -5.85 -4.48 -12.83
C PRO A 51 -7.04 -4.93 -11.98
N TRP A 52 -7.57 -6.13 -12.22
CA TRP A 52 -8.69 -6.67 -11.46
C TRP A 52 -8.38 -6.94 -9.97
N ALA A 53 -7.10 -7.10 -9.62
CA ALA A 53 -6.62 -7.28 -8.24
C ALA A 53 -6.22 -5.95 -7.56
N SER A 54 -6.48 -4.81 -8.22
CA SER A 54 -6.02 -3.49 -7.77
C SER A 54 -7.19 -2.55 -7.46
N ASN A 55 -8.36 -3.10 -7.16
CA ASN A 55 -9.54 -2.33 -6.81
C ASN A 55 -9.44 -1.78 -5.38
N LEU A 56 -9.84 -0.52 -5.20
CA LEU A 56 -10.32 0.00 -3.93
C LEU A 56 -11.70 -0.60 -3.65
N SER A 57 -12.20 -0.46 -2.43
CA SER A 57 -13.43 -1.14 -2.03
C SER A 57 -14.48 -0.17 -1.50
N ALA A 58 -15.65 -0.18 -2.14
CA ALA A 58 -16.87 0.43 -1.63
C ALA A 58 -17.87 -0.65 -1.17
N PRO A 59 -18.82 -0.34 -0.23
CA PRO A 59 -19.75 -1.33 0.32
C PRO A 59 -20.64 -2.03 -0.72
N ASP A 60 -20.96 -1.31 -1.79
CA ASP A 60 -21.83 -1.77 -2.88
C ASP A 60 -21.08 -2.45 -4.03
N GLY A 61 -19.75 -2.60 -3.91
CA GLY A 61 -18.89 -3.21 -4.92
C GLY A 61 -18.68 -2.38 -6.19
N ARG A 62 -19.21 -1.14 -6.25
CA ARG A 62 -19.01 -0.21 -7.37
C ARG A 62 -17.67 0.54 -7.25
N TYR A 63 -17.40 1.37 -8.23
CA TYR A 63 -16.20 2.22 -8.31
C TYR A 63 -14.91 1.39 -8.43
N THR A 64 -14.96 0.33 -9.22
CA THR A 64 -13.78 -0.48 -9.53
C THR A 64 -12.82 0.25 -10.47
N LEU A 65 -11.59 -0.26 -10.57
CA LEU A 65 -10.62 0.23 -11.55
C LEU A 65 -11.12 0.04 -12.99
N ALA A 66 -11.84 -1.04 -13.27
CA ALA A 66 -12.48 -1.28 -14.56
C ALA A 66 -13.55 -0.22 -14.87
N ASP A 67 -14.41 0.13 -13.89
CA ASP A 67 -15.41 1.19 -14.04
C ASP A 67 -14.73 2.52 -14.39
N PHE A 68 -13.67 2.88 -13.67
CA PHE A 68 -12.90 4.09 -13.97
C PHE A 68 -12.30 4.07 -15.36
N CYS A 69 -11.63 2.99 -15.75
CA CYS A 69 -11.04 2.86 -17.08
C CYS A 69 -12.10 3.00 -18.18
N GLN A 70 -13.27 2.40 -18.00
CA GLN A 70 -14.39 2.54 -18.92
C GLN A 70 -14.81 4.01 -19.09
N THR A 71 -14.91 4.79 -18.01
CA THR A 71 -15.25 6.23 -18.08
C THR A 71 -14.24 7.07 -18.85
N ARG A 72 -13.00 6.57 -18.99
CA ARG A 72 -11.88 7.25 -19.65
C ARG A 72 -11.54 6.69 -21.03
N GLY A 73 -12.25 5.67 -21.48
CA GLY A 73 -11.91 4.95 -22.72
C GLY A 73 -10.57 4.22 -22.64
N LEU A 74 -10.12 3.86 -21.42
CA LEU A 74 -8.91 3.11 -21.16
C LEU A 74 -9.21 1.62 -21.01
N VAL A 75 -8.20 0.81 -21.26
CA VAL A 75 -8.30 -0.66 -21.15
C VAL A 75 -7.60 -1.12 -19.88
N ALA A 76 -8.31 -1.89 -19.04
CA ALA A 76 -7.79 -2.52 -17.82
C ALA A 76 -7.89 -4.05 -17.94
N GLU A 77 -7.16 -4.63 -18.90
CA GLU A 77 -7.20 -6.05 -19.20
C GLU A 77 -6.19 -6.86 -18.39
N HIS A 78 -6.54 -8.11 -18.13
CA HIS A 78 -5.66 -9.08 -17.51
C HIS A 78 -4.41 -9.31 -18.37
N GLY A 79 -3.24 -9.28 -17.73
CA GLY A 79 -1.96 -9.42 -18.42
C GLY A 79 -1.44 -8.14 -19.07
N THR A 80 -2.17 -7.03 -18.97
CA THR A 80 -1.74 -5.72 -19.49
C THR A 80 -1.24 -4.84 -18.35
N PRO A 81 0.04 -4.42 -18.37
CA PRO A 81 0.57 -3.52 -17.34
C PRO A 81 -0.15 -2.17 -17.36
N LEU A 82 -0.62 -1.71 -16.21
CA LEU A 82 -1.30 -0.43 -16.08
C LEU A 82 -0.31 0.66 -15.64
N PRO A 83 -0.25 1.84 -16.32
CA PRO A 83 0.58 2.95 -15.88
C PRO A 83 0.22 3.39 -14.45
N ILE A 84 1.23 3.73 -13.64
CA ILE A 84 1.02 4.16 -12.27
C ILE A 84 0.19 5.44 -12.17
N GLY A 85 0.30 6.34 -13.15
CA GLY A 85 -0.53 7.54 -13.26
C GLY A 85 -2.01 7.22 -13.35
N THR A 86 -2.39 6.25 -14.18
CA THR A 86 -3.78 5.77 -14.32
C THR A 86 -4.32 5.24 -12.99
N PHE A 87 -3.51 4.49 -12.24
CA PHE A 87 -3.91 4.00 -10.91
C PHE A 87 -4.08 5.16 -9.91
N SER A 88 -3.19 6.14 -9.96
CA SER A 88 -3.30 7.34 -9.11
C SER A 88 -4.56 8.14 -9.39
N GLU A 89 -4.88 8.34 -10.67
CA GLU A 89 -6.12 9.01 -11.12
C GLU A 89 -7.38 8.22 -10.71
N TYR A 90 -7.32 6.89 -10.80
CA TYR A 90 -8.38 6.02 -10.31
C TYR A 90 -8.64 6.23 -8.82
N GLY A 91 -7.60 6.27 -7.99
CA GLY A 91 -7.75 6.51 -6.56
C GLY A 91 -8.34 7.90 -6.25
N MET A 92 -7.95 8.93 -7.01
CA MET A 92 -8.54 10.27 -6.91
C MET A 92 -10.00 10.31 -7.36
N TRP A 93 -10.35 9.53 -8.39
CA TRP A 93 -11.73 9.38 -8.83
C TRP A 93 -12.57 8.64 -7.76
N PHE A 94 -12.04 7.56 -7.19
CA PHE A 94 -12.68 6.84 -6.09
C PHE A 94 -12.91 7.75 -4.87
N ALA A 95 -11.93 8.57 -4.48
CA ALA A 95 -12.05 9.52 -3.38
C ALA A 95 -13.24 10.47 -3.57
N ARG A 96 -13.46 10.96 -4.79
CA ARG A 96 -14.55 11.90 -5.09
C ARG A 96 -15.95 11.26 -5.16
N HIS A 97 -16.05 9.95 -5.43
CA HIS A 97 -17.34 9.30 -5.70
C HIS A 97 -17.80 8.32 -4.62
N ALA A 98 -16.88 7.74 -3.87
CA ALA A 98 -17.16 6.66 -2.93
C ALA A 98 -16.78 6.98 -1.48
N ALA A 99 -15.78 7.83 -1.25
CA ALA A 99 -15.36 8.21 0.10
C ALA A 99 -16.05 9.51 0.56
N PRO A 100 -16.12 9.78 1.89
CA PRO A 100 -16.43 11.10 2.39
C PRO A 100 -15.38 12.12 1.96
N GLU A 101 -15.64 13.40 2.15
CA GLU A 101 -14.68 14.45 1.85
C GLU A 101 -13.35 14.20 2.54
N VAL A 102 -12.26 14.30 1.77
CA VAL A 102 -10.90 14.10 2.29
C VAL A 102 -10.36 15.45 2.78
N GLU A 103 -10.00 15.48 4.05
CA GLU A 103 -9.32 16.62 4.63
C GLU A 103 -7.82 16.50 4.39
N GLU A 104 -7.28 17.32 3.50
CA GLU A 104 -5.85 17.25 3.10
C GLU A 104 -4.94 17.89 4.16
N VAL A 105 -5.04 17.40 5.39
CA VAL A 105 -4.21 17.84 6.53
C VAL A 105 -3.24 16.73 6.95
N THR A 106 -2.10 17.12 7.49
CA THR A 106 -1.12 16.18 8.05
C THR A 106 -1.41 15.95 9.52
N VAL A 107 -1.65 14.69 9.91
CA VAL A 107 -1.72 14.29 11.32
C VAL A 107 -0.31 14.26 11.89
N THR A 108 -0.10 14.98 12.98
CA THR A 108 1.20 15.07 13.65
C THR A 108 1.28 14.18 14.88
N GLU A 109 0.16 14.00 15.59
CA GLU A 109 0.15 13.16 16.79
C GLU A 109 -1.25 12.59 17.07
N VAL A 110 -1.28 11.38 17.63
CA VAL A 110 -2.49 10.70 18.13
C VAL A 110 -2.23 10.32 19.59
N THR A 111 -2.98 10.91 20.50
CA THR A 111 -2.88 10.69 21.94
C THR A 111 -4.17 10.13 22.51
N PRO A 112 -4.12 9.29 23.56
CA PRO A 112 -5.32 8.90 24.29
C PRO A 112 -5.98 10.09 24.97
N GLN A 113 -7.31 10.14 24.96
CA GLN A 113 -8.09 11.19 25.62
C GLN A 113 -9.38 10.62 26.20
N GLY A 114 -9.41 10.40 27.52
CA GLY A 114 -10.53 9.70 28.16
C GLY A 114 -10.70 8.30 27.56
N GLU A 115 -11.90 7.97 27.09
CA GLU A 115 -12.16 6.69 26.42
C GLU A 115 -11.92 6.71 24.91
N GLY A 116 -11.49 7.83 24.34
CA GLY A 116 -11.21 8.02 22.92
C GLY A 116 -9.80 8.52 22.66
N PHE A 117 -9.69 9.35 21.63
CA PHE A 117 -8.41 9.89 21.15
C PHE A 117 -8.53 11.37 20.85
N ARG A 118 -7.41 12.06 21.04
CA ARG A 118 -7.14 13.38 20.50
C ARG A 118 -6.18 13.22 19.32
N VAL A 119 -6.58 13.76 18.18
CA VAL A 119 -5.78 13.73 16.95
C VAL A 119 -5.31 15.14 16.64
N HIS A 120 -4.02 15.37 16.70
CA HIS A 120 -3.40 16.64 16.36
C HIS A 120 -3.06 16.67 14.86
N THR A 121 -3.29 17.82 14.25
CA THR A 121 -2.94 18.08 12.85
C THR A 121 -1.96 19.23 12.77
N ALA A 122 -1.23 19.36 11.66
CA ALA A 122 -0.29 20.46 11.44
C ALA A 122 -0.97 21.83 11.47
N GLU A 123 -2.27 21.86 11.17
CA GLU A 123 -3.09 23.08 11.11
C GLU A 123 -4.41 22.85 11.83
N GLY A 124 -4.90 23.87 12.51
CA GLY A 124 -6.19 23.86 13.19
C GLY A 124 -6.21 23.24 14.60
N PRO A 125 -7.38 23.19 15.25
CA PRO A 125 -7.54 22.61 16.57
C PRO A 125 -7.49 21.08 16.54
N PRO A 126 -7.09 20.44 17.64
CA PRO A 126 -7.14 18.98 17.75
C PRO A 126 -8.55 18.43 17.59
N LEU A 127 -8.66 17.28 16.95
CA LEU A 127 -9.91 16.55 16.78
C LEU A 127 -10.12 15.56 17.92
N LEU A 128 -11.36 15.42 18.38
CA LEU A 128 -11.74 14.40 19.35
C LEU A 128 -12.55 13.30 18.67
N THR A 129 -12.12 12.06 18.82
CA THR A 129 -12.79 10.92 18.21
C THR A 129 -12.88 9.74 19.17
N ARG A 130 -13.88 8.90 18.97
CA ARG A 130 -14.06 7.67 19.74
C ARG A 130 -13.09 6.56 19.32
N THR A 131 -12.75 6.50 18.02
CA THR A 131 -11.84 5.50 17.46
C THR A 131 -10.95 6.11 16.39
N VAL A 132 -9.76 5.50 16.19
CA VAL A 132 -8.79 5.88 15.16
C VAL A 132 -8.40 4.67 14.32
N ALA A 133 -8.36 4.81 13.00
CA ALA A 133 -7.80 3.82 12.08
C ALA A 133 -6.55 4.37 11.39
N LEU A 134 -5.41 3.74 11.62
CA LEU A 134 -4.14 4.13 11.01
C LEU A 134 -3.92 3.39 9.69
N ALA A 135 -4.04 4.12 8.58
CA ALA A 135 -3.81 3.66 7.21
C ALA A 135 -2.63 4.41 6.57
N VAL A 136 -1.54 4.55 7.31
CA VAL A 136 -0.37 5.42 7.02
C VAL A 136 0.50 4.96 5.84
N GLY A 137 0.15 3.87 5.19
CA GLY A 137 0.87 3.34 4.02
C GLY A 137 2.23 2.75 4.35
N VAL A 138 3.21 2.95 3.45
CA VAL A 138 4.54 2.32 3.55
C VAL A 138 5.67 3.32 3.85
N MET A 139 5.45 4.60 3.61
CA MET A 139 6.52 5.62 3.65
C MET A 139 7.27 5.71 4.98
N PRO A 140 6.62 5.63 6.17
CA PRO A 140 7.32 5.64 7.44
C PRO A 140 8.29 4.46 7.61
N PHE A 141 8.13 3.40 6.84
CA PHE A 141 8.84 2.13 6.97
C PHE A 141 9.95 1.93 5.93
N ALA A 142 10.35 2.95 5.18
CA ALA A 142 11.44 2.86 4.21
C ALA A 142 12.71 2.31 4.87
N HIS A 143 13.27 1.22 4.32
CA HIS A 143 14.45 0.60 4.90
C HIS A 143 15.72 1.25 4.36
N HIS A 144 16.42 1.95 5.22
CA HIS A 144 17.73 2.54 4.95
C HIS A 144 18.84 1.62 5.48
N PRO A 145 19.68 1.01 4.62
CA PRO A 145 20.80 0.19 5.08
C PRO A 145 21.70 0.98 6.05
N PRO A 146 22.05 0.41 7.22
CA PRO A 146 22.85 1.12 8.22
C PRO A 146 24.16 1.72 7.64
N VAL A 147 24.82 0.96 6.74
CA VAL A 147 26.06 1.36 6.10
C VAL A 147 25.96 2.64 5.23
N LEU A 148 24.75 3.09 4.88
CA LEU A 148 24.55 4.33 4.10
C LEU A 148 24.17 5.53 4.98
N ARG A 149 23.80 5.33 6.24
CA ARG A 149 23.22 6.40 7.08
C ARG A 149 24.20 7.54 7.38
N ASP A 150 25.49 7.20 7.44
CA ASP A 150 26.55 8.16 7.75
C ASP A 150 27.04 8.93 6.52
N LEU A 151 26.48 8.65 5.33
CA LEU A 151 26.80 9.42 4.14
C LEU A 151 26.20 10.83 4.21
N PRO A 152 26.91 11.85 3.75
CA PRO A 152 26.38 13.20 3.68
C PRO A 152 25.12 13.30 2.81
N PRO A 153 24.27 14.32 3.04
CA PRO A 153 23.14 14.60 2.17
C PRO A 153 23.55 14.69 0.71
N GLY A 154 22.72 14.13 -0.18
CA GLY A 154 23.00 14.12 -1.62
C GLY A 154 23.77 12.91 -2.14
N HIS A 155 24.39 12.10 -1.27
CA HIS A 155 25.13 10.89 -1.68
C HIS A 155 24.25 9.66 -1.84
N TYR A 156 23.18 9.57 -1.08
CA TYR A 156 22.21 8.48 -1.24
C TYR A 156 20.76 8.93 -0.99
N SER A 157 19.83 8.10 -1.45
CA SER A 157 18.40 8.28 -1.23
C SER A 157 17.69 6.93 -1.24
N HIS A 158 16.46 6.88 -0.73
CA HIS A 158 15.59 5.71 -0.91
C HIS A 158 14.84 5.81 -2.25
N SER A 159 14.53 4.68 -2.89
CA SER A 159 13.83 4.66 -4.20
C SER A 159 12.46 5.37 -4.17
N SER A 160 11.77 5.35 -3.04
CA SER A 160 10.51 6.09 -2.83
C SER A 160 10.68 7.61 -2.63
N GLY A 161 11.89 8.12 -2.67
CA GLY A 161 12.17 9.57 -2.60
C GLY A 161 12.18 10.25 -3.98
N HIS A 162 11.82 9.54 -5.05
CA HIS A 162 11.95 10.05 -6.42
C HIS A 162 10.68 9.83 -7.23
N ARG A 163 10.12 10.90 -7.72
CA ARG A 163 9.14 10.89 -8.79
C ARG A 163 9.83 11.11 -10.15
N ASP A 164 10.66 12.14 -10.22
CA ASP A 164 11.46 12.48 -11.39
C ASP A 164 12.88 11.92 -11.25
N LEU A 165 13.29 11.08 -12.19
CA LEU A 165 14.63 10.50 -12.28
C LEU A 165 15.53 11.21 -13.30
N THR A 166 15.01 12.18 -14.08
CA THR A 166 15.78 12.93 -15.10
C THR A 166 16.95 13.67 -14.50
N ARG A 167 16.88 14.08 -13.21
CA ARG A 167 17.98 14.71 -12.46
C ARG A 167 19.25 13.86 -12.41
N PHE A 168 19.17 12.58 -12.71
CA PHE A 168 20.31 11.67 -12.76
C PHE A 168 20.87 11.47 -14.18
N ALA A 169 20.32 12.12 -15.20
CA ALA A 169 20.83 12.03 -16.57
C ALA A 169 22.35 12.29 -16.63
N GLY A 170 23.07 11.44 -17.36
CA GLY A 170 24.53 11.47 -17.46
C GLY A 170 25.31 11.00 -16.22
N ARG A 171 24.64 10.78 -15.07
CA ARG A 171 25.28 10.36 -13.81
C ARG A 171 25.40 8.85 -13.68
N GLU A 172 26.40 8.39 -12.97
CA GLU A 172 26.54 7.00 -12.53
C GLU A 172 25.73 6.80 -11.24
N VAL A 173 24.81 5.82 -11.24
CA VAL A 173 23.92 5.58 -10.11
C VAL A 173 23.96 4.11 -9.71
N ALA A 174 24.38 3.82 -8.48
CA ALA A 174 24.27 2.48 -7.92
C ALA A 174 22.86 2.25 -7.35
N VAL A 175 22.15 1.25 -7.83
CA VAL A 175 20.82 0.87 -7.31
C VAL A 175 20.94 -0.39 -6.48
N LEU A 176 20.63 -0.30 -5.17
CA LEU A 176 20.76 -1.41 -4.23
C LEU A 176 19.44 -2.16 -4.07
N GLY A 177 19.40 -3.41 -4.46
CA GLY A 177 18.21 -4.25 -4.30
C GLY A 177 18.01 -5.25 -5.43
N ALA A 178 17.00 -6.11 -5.31
CA ALA A 178 16.63 -7.11 -6.32
C ALA A 178 15.11 -7.30 -6.45
N GLY A 179 14.32 -6.37 -5.91
CA GLY A 179 12.85 -6.35 -6.00
C GLY A 179 12.37 -5.47 -7.15
N GLN A 180 11.04 -5.40 -7.32
CA GLN A 180 10.40 -4.57 -8.36
C GLN A 180 10.93 -3.14 -8.38
N ALA A 181 10.94 -2.47 -7.21
CA ALA A 181 11.41 -1.07 -7.13
C ALA A 181 12.86 -0.91 -7.61
N ALA A 182 13.77 -1.85 -7.28
CA ALA A 182 15.16 -1.78 -7.72
C ALA A 182 15.29 -1.95 -9.22
N LEU A 183 14.64 -2.97 -9.77
CA LEU A 183 14.73 -3.30 -11.19
C LEU A 183 14.08 -2.21 -12.06
N GLU A 184 12.92 -1.71 -11.64
CA GLU A 184 12.19 -0.69 -12.39
C GLU A 184 12.86 0.69 -12.29
N THR A 185 13.34 1.10 -11.10
CA THR A 185 14.12 2.33 -10.95
C THR A 185 15.37 2.29 -11.82
N ALA A 186 16.11 1.16 -11.85
CA ALA A 186 17.31 1.04 -12.67
C ALA A 186 16.99 1.10 -14.18
N ALA A 187 15.92 0.45 -14.64
CA ALA A 187 15.48 0.50 -16.04
C ALA A 187 15.09 1.94 -16.43
N LEU A 188 14.29 2.61 -15.60
CA LEU A 188 13.87 4.00 -15.84
C LEU A 188 15.05 4.98 -15.84
N LEU A 189 16.01 4.82 -14.95
CA LEU A 189 17.25 5.59 -14.96
C LEU A 189 17.99 5.45 -16.29
N ALA A 190 18.15 4.22 -16.79
CA ALA A 190 18.81 3.98 -18.07
C ALA A 190 18.04 4.58 -19.24
N GLU A 191 16.72 4.52 -19.23
CA GLU A 191 15.82 5.12 -20.24
C GLU A 191 15.89 6.64 -20.24
N GLN A 192 16.15 7.25 -19.08
CA GLN A 192 16.29 8.70 -18.92
C GLN A 192 17.74 9.19 -19.04
N GLY A 193 18.64 8.34 -19.54
CA GLY A 193 20.02 8.72 -19.87
C GLY A 193 21.02 8.70 -18.70
N ALA A 194 20.66 8.15 -17.53
CA ALA A 194 21.60 7.85 -16.47
C ALA A 194 22.41 6.56 -16.80
N ARG A 195 23.47 6.32 -16.05
CA ARG A 195 24.30 5.10 -16.11
C ARG A 195 24.10 4.29 -14.83
N PRO A 196 22.99 3.53 -14.70
CA PRO A 196 22.72 2.73 -13.53
C PRO A 196 23.59 1.47 -13.48
N CYS A 197 23.91 1.01 -12.26
CA CYS A 197 24.45 -0.30 -11.97
C CYS A 197 23.64 -0.91 -10.81
N LEU A 198 23.04 -2.10 -11.03
CA LEU A 198 22.30 -2.79 -9.98
C LEU A 198 23.25 -3.63 -9.13
N VAL A 199 23.18 -3.45 -7.81
CA VAL A 199 23.94 -4.24 -6.83
C VAL A 199 22.97 -5.05 -5.97
N ALA A 200 23.14 -6.37 -5.95
CA ALA A 200 22.26 -7.26 -5.21
C ALA A 200 23.01 -8.39 -4.48
N ARG A 201 22.58 -8.67 -3.24
CA ARG A 201 23.09 -9.80 -2.44
C ARG A 201 22.72 -11.17 -3.00
N ARG A 202 21.64 -11.23 -3.80
CA ARG A 202 21.19 -12.47 -4.45
C ARG A 202 22.12 -12.81 -5.61
N SER A 203 22.31 -14.12 -5.84
CA SER A 203 23.09 -14.64 -6.98
C SER A 203 22.32 -14.66 -8.30
N ARG A 204 21.02 -14.41 -8.26
CA ARG A 204 20.15 -14.31 -9.43
C ARG A 204 19.01 -13.33 -9.20
N LEU A 205 18.52 -12.74 -10.28
CA LEU A 205 17.28 -11.98 -10.30
C LEU A 205 16.11 -12.95 -10.52
N ASN A 206 15.01 -12.69 -9.84
CA ASN A 206 13.77 -13.42 -10.05
C ASN A 206 12.80 -12.55 -10.85
N TRP A 207 12.09 -13.18 -11.78
CA TRP A 207 11.05 -12.54 -12.58
C TRP A 207 9.74 -13.28 -12.41
N ASN A 208 8.64 -12.56 -12.34
CA ASN A 208 7.32 -13.17 -12.39
C ASN A 208 7.09 -13.73 -13.79
N ALA A 209 6.39 -14.83 -13.89
CA ALA A 209 5.94 -15.34 -15.17
C ALA A 209 4.84 -14.45 -15.77
N VAL A 210 4.69 -14.52 -17.09
CA VAL A 210 3.52 -13.93 -17.79
C VAL A 210 2.24 -14.50 -17.17
N PRO A 211 1.24 -13.67 -16.85
CA PRO A 211 -0.02 -14.14 -16.29
C PRO A 211 -0.70 -15.17 -17.18
N GLN A 212 -1.22 -16.22 -16.57
CA GLN A 212 -1.96 -17.21 -17.32
C GLN A 212 -3.37 -16.68 -17.66
N PRO A 213 -3.94 -17.02 -18.84
CA PRO A 213 -5.30 -16.59 -19.18
C PRO A 213 -6.32 -16.90 -18.09
N LEU A 214 -7.27 -16.01 -17.86
CA LEU A 214 -8.35 -16.24 -16.89
C LEU A 214 -9.24 -17.40 -17.32
N ASN A 215 -9.49 -17.53 -18.62
CA ASN A 215 -10.31 -18.59 -19.21
C ASN A 215 -9.44 -19.84 -19.45
N ARG A 216 -9.50 -20.80 -18.51
CA ARG A 216 -8.71 -22.05 -18.58
C ARG A 216 -9.63 -23.26 -18.35
N PRO A 217 -9.28 -24.46 -18.92
CA PRO A 217 -10.00 -25.70 -18.62
C PRO A 217 -10.06 -25.95 -17.11
N ALA A 218 -11.20 -26.44 -16.63
CA ALA A 218 -11.46 -26.66 -15.21
C ALA A 218 -10.36 -27.44 -14.46
N PRO A 219 -9.77 -28.54 -15.00
CA PRO A 219 -8.70 -29.25 -14.31
C PRO A 219 -7.44 -28.39 -14.07
N ARG A 220 -7.13 -27.49 -15.02
CA ARG A 220 -5.99 -26.57 -14.90
C ARG A 220 -6.28 -25.44 -13.92
N ALA A 221 -7.50 -24.92 -13.91
CA ALA A 221 -7.94 -23.89 -12.96
C ALA A 221 -7.95 -24.43 -11.52
N LEU A 222 -8.32 -25.69 -11.31
CA LEU A 222 -8.26 -26.35 -10.00
C LEU A 222 -6.83 -26.64 -9.54
N ARG A 223 -5.94 -27.01 -10.46
CA ARG A 223 -4.52 -27.27 -10.12
C ARG A 223 -3.79 -26.01 -9.72
N ASP A 224 -3.99 -24.90 -10.43
CA ASP A 224 -3.30 -23.65 -10.25
C ASP A 224 -4.32 -22.49 -10.20
N PRO A 225 -5.06 -22.30 -9.08
CA PRO A 225 -6.09 -21.26 -9.00
C PRO A 225 -5.51 -19.86 -9.13
N HIS A 226 -6.25 -18.96 -9.78
CA HIS A 226 -5.96 -17.54 -9.79
C HIS A 226 -6.29 -16.88 -8.46
N SER A 227 -5.50 -15.90 -8.10
CA SER A 227 -5.77 -15.02 -6.94
C SER A 227 -5.18 -13.64 -7.15
N GLY A 228 -5.57 -12.67 -6.34
CA GLY A 228 -5.02 -11.33 -6.36
C GLY A 228 -3.51 -11.24 -6.09
N LEU A 229 -2.90 -12.31 -5.60
CA LEU A 229 -1.46 -12.41 -5.33
C LEU A 229 -0.70 -13.27 -6.35
N GLY A 230 -1.36 -13.71 -7.41
CA GLY A 230 -0.80 -14.57 -8.44
C GLY A 230 -1.48 -15.93 -8.52
N THR A 231 -0.87 -16.85 -9.27
CA THR A 231 -1.42 -18.18 -9.56
C THR A 231 -0.87 -19.23 -8.60
N GLY A 232 -1.69 -20.23 -8.27
CA GLY A 232 -1.35 -21.37 -7.42
C GLY A 232 -1.96 -21.31 -6.01
N TRP A 233 -2.17 -22.51 -5.42
CA TRP A 233 -2.85 -22.68 -4.13
C TRP A 233 -2.23 -21.88 -2.99
N ARG A 234 -0.92 -21.73 -2.96
CA ARG A 234 -0.23 -20.96 -1.92
C ARG A 234 -0.60 -19.48 -1.99
N SER A 235 -0.57 -18.89 -3.19
CA SER A 235 -0.99 -17.49 -3.42
C SER A 235 -2.47 -17.32 -3.14
N TRP A 236 -3.27 -18.30 -3.54
CA TRP A 236 -4.72 -18.30 -3.33
C TRP A 236 -5.09 -18.31 -1.84
N VAL A 237 -4.49 -19.17 -1.03
CA VAL A 237 -4.75 -19.21 0.43
C VAL A 237 -4.42 -17.86 1.07
N TRP A 238 -3.32 -17.25 0.72
CA TRP A 238 -2.95 -15.95 1.28
C TRP A 238 -3.78 -14.79 0.76
N SER A 239 -4.35 -14.91 -0.42
CA SER A 239 -5.23 -13.92 -1.02
C SER A 239 -6.65 -14.01 -0.45
N GLU A 240 -7.21 -15.22 -0.45
CA GLU A 240 -8.64 -15.43 -0.17
C GLU A 240 -8.92 -15.75 1.31
N LEU A 241 -7.92 -16.26 2.05
CA LEU A 241 -8.07 -16.67 3.45
C LEU A 241 -7.11 -15.93 4.41
N PRO A 242 -6.99 -14.58 4.36
CA PRO A 242 -6.08 -13.84 5.26
C PRO A 242 -6.39 -14.09 6.74
N TRP A 243 -7.65 -14.32 7.08
CA TRP A 243 -8.10 -14.64 8.45
C TRP A 243 -7.50 -15.95 8.99
N ALA A 244 -7.12 -16.89 8.12
CA ALA A 244 -6.52 -18.15 8.54
C ALA A 244 -5.07 -17.94 9.02
N VAL A 245 -4.34 -17.01 8.41
CA VAL A 245 -2.97 -16.67 8.84
C VAL A 245 -2.95 -16.22 10.31
N ARG A 246 -3.93 -15.42 10.73
CA ARG A 246 -4.04 -14.91 12.10
C ARG A 246 -4.14 -16.02 13.17
N ARG A 247 -4.64 -17.21 12.79
CA ARG A 247 -4.76 -18.35 13.72
C ARG A 247 -3.47 -19.15 13.90
N LEU A 248 -2.44 -18.84 13.14
CA LEU A 248 -1.13 -19.49 13.25
C LEU A 248 -0.34 -18.91 14.44
N PRO A 249 0.61 -19.67 14.99
CA PRO A 249 1.55 -19.17 15.99
C PRO A 249 2.34 -17.94 15.48
N ALA A 250 2.71 -17.02 16.38
CA ALA A 250 3.39 -15.76 16.04
C ALA A 250 4.61 -15.98 15.14
N ALA A 251 5.52 -16.88 15.49
CA ALA A 251 6.71 -17.19 14.70
C ALA A 251 6.40 -17.65 13.25
N SER A 252 5.27 -18.37 13.04
CA SER A 252 4.83 -18.76 11.70
C SER A 252 4.30 -17.57 10.91
N ARG A 253 3.55 -16.68 11.56
CA ARG A 253 3.00 -15.45 10.98
C ARG A 253 4.13 -14.50 10.55
N GLU A 254 5.11 -14.28 11.41
CA GLU A 254 6.32 -13.49 11.11
C GLU A 254 7.08 -14.06 9.91
N ARG A 255 7.33 -15.36 9.93
CA ARG A 255 8.02 -16.03 8.82
C ARG A 255 7.26 -15.89 7.50
N ILE A 256 5.94 -16.04 7.50
CA ILE A 256 5.10 -15.83 6.32
C ILE A 256 5.21 -14.38 5.85
N ALA A 257 5.06 -13.41 6.73
CA ALA A 257 5.17 -11.99 6.39
C ALA A 257 6.55 -11.62 5.83
N ALA A 258 7.62 -12.18 6.36
CA ALA A 258 8.99 -11.91 5.93
C ALA A 258 9.39 -12.61 4.62
N THR A 259 8.87 -13.83 4.35
CA THR A 259 9.38 -14.67 3.26
C THR A 259 8.42 -14.83 2.09
N ALA A 260 7.12 -14.63 2.31
CA ALA A 260 6.13 -14.79 1.26
C ALA A 260 6.26 -13.69 0.19
N LEU A 261 6.09 -14.08 -1.09
CA LEU A 261 6.17 -13.17 -2.22
C LEU A 261 7.47 -12.35 -2.19
N GLY A 262 8.59 -13.06 -2.13
CA GLY A 262 9.93 -12.47 -2.11
C GLY A 262 10.20 -11.54 -3.29
N PRO A 263 11.35 -10.81 -3.28
CA PRO A 263 11.66 -9.85 -4.31
C PRO A 263 11.75 -10.51 -5.70
N ALA A 264 10.98 -9.96 -6.64
CA ALA A 264 10.96 -10.36 -8.05
C ALA A 264 10.54 -9.16 -8.91
N GLY A 265 11.06 -9.09 -10.13
CA GLY A 265 10.60 -8.16 -11.17
C GLY A 265 9.34 -8.66 -11.86
N ALA A 266 8.55 -7.75 -12.37
CA ALA A 266 7.44 -8.07 -13.25
C ALA A 266 7.97 -8.58 -14.61
N TRP A 267 7.24 -9.50 -15.23
CA TRP A 267 7.65 -10.13 -16.48
C TRP A 267 7.90 -9.13 -17.62
N TRP A 268 7.07 -8.10 -17.72
CA TRP A 268 7.15 -7.05 -18.75
C TRP A 268 8.35 -6.11 -18.59
N LEU A 269 8.94 -6.05 -17.40
CA LEU A 269 10.10 -5.20 -17.11
C LEU A 269 11.42 -5.85 -17.59
N ARG A 270 11.43 -7.17 -17.77
CA ARG A 270 12.66 -7.93 -17.97
C ARG A 270 13.48 -7.43 -19.17
N ASP A 271 12.86 -7.28 -20.34
CA ASP A 271 13.54 -6.82 -21.54
C ASP A 271 14.02 -5.37 -21.45
N ARG A 272 13.26 -4.50 -20.77
CA ARG A 272 13.66 -3.10 -20.51
C ARG A 272 14.92 -3.04 -19.65
N PHE A 273 15.03 -3.92 -18.68
CA PHE A 273 16.12 -4.00 -17.72
C PHE A 273 17.37 -4.70 -18.28
N GLU A 274 17.24 -5.96 -18.74
CA GLU A 274 18.38 -6.82 -19.09
C GLU A 274 19.23 -6.27 -20.24
N ARG A 275 18.65 -5.48 -21.13
CA ARG A 275 19.38 -4.86 -22.26
C ARG A 275 20.17 -3.61 -21.89
N ARG A 276 19.92 -3.00 -20.73
CA ARG A 276 20.41 -1.64 -20.43
C ARG A 276 21.13 -1.50 -19.10
N VAL A 277 20.93 -2.41 -18.17
CA VAL A 277 21.42 -2.27 -16.80
C VAL A 277 22.47 -3.31 -16.47
N PRO A 278 23.73 -2.89 -16.27
CA PRO A 278 24.77 -3.75 -15.68
C PRO A 278 24.39 -4.20 -14.26
N VAL A 279 24.76 -5.44 -13.91
CA VAL A 279 24.41 -6.04 -12.63
C VAL A 279 25.60 -6.62 -11.89
N LEU A 280 25.69 -6.39 -10.60
CA LEU A 280 26.62 -7.00 -9.64
C LEU A 280 25.81 -7.90 -8.69
N LEU A 281 25.69 -9.17 -9.04
CA LEU A 281 24.95 -10.16 -8.27
C LEU A 281 25.85 -10.90 -7.28
N GLY A 282 25.30 -11.33 -6.14
CA GLY A 282 26.06 -12.01 -5.09
C GLY A 282 27.01 -11.09 -4.32
N HIS A 283 26.82 -9.76 -4.41
CA HIS A 283 27.67 -8.77 -3.77
C HIS A 283 27.00 -8.20 -2.52
N HIS A 284 27.71 -8.22 -1.41
CA HIS A 284 27.30 -7.63 -0.13
C HIS A 284 27.97 -6.27 0.05
N LEU A 285 27.18 -5.23 0.25
CA LEU A 285 27.67 -3.92 0.63
C LEU A 285 28.04 -3.92 2.12
N HIS A 286 29.31 -3.66 2.44
CA HIS A 286 29.81 -3.61 3.81
C HIS A 286 30.40 -2.26 4.19
N ARG A 287 30.68 -1.41 3.21
CA ARG A 287 31.23 -0.06 3.43
C ARG A 287 30.70 0.93 2.40
N ALA A 288 30.41 2.15 2.84
CA ALA A 288 30.11 3.26 1.96
C ALA A 288 30.77 4.51 2.52
N VAL A 289 31.52 5.26 1.70
CA VAL A 289 32.19 6.50 2.11
C VAL A 289 32.05 7.55 1.02
N ALA A 290 31.87 8.80 1.44
CA ALA A 290 31.92 9.95 0.54
C ALA A 290 33.35 10.24 0.17
N VAL A 291 33.64 10.48 -1.13
CA VAL A 291 34.92 10.90 -1.67
C VAL A 291 34.66 12.08 -2.61
N GLY A 292 34.77 13.29 -2.07
CA GLY A 292 34.28 14.51 -2.75
C GLY A 292 32.78 14.39 -3.03
N GLU A 293 32.38 14.64 -4.26
CA GLU A 293 30.97 14.51 -4.69
C GLU A 293 30.54 13.07 -5.09
N ARG A 294 31.44 12.12 -4.92
CA ARG A 294 31.18 10.72 -5.27
C ARG A 294 31.05 9.84 -4.04
N THR A 295 30.42 8.70 -4.20
CA THR A 295 30.29 7.67 -3.16
C THR A 295 31.09 6.46 -3.58
N ARG A 296 31.97 6.00 -2.72
CA ARG A 296 32.72 4.77 -2.86
C ARG A 296 32.06 3.66 -2.05
N LEU A 297 31.66 2.59 -2.73
CA LEU A 297 31.05 1.40 -2.15
C LEU A 297 32.05 0.27 -2.07
N GLY A 298 32.27 -0.27 -0.87
CA GLY A 298 33.03 -1.50 -0.64
C GLY A 298 32.06 -2.68 -0.66
N LEU A 299 32.26 -3.56 -1.62
CA LEU A 299 31.45 -4.75 -1.85
C LEU A 299 32.28 -6.01 -1.61
N THR A 300 31.65 -7.08 -1.14
CA THR A 300 32.29 -8.39 -1.00
C THR A 300 31.46 -9.43 -1.71
N THR A 301 32.10 -10.24 -2.56
CA THR A 301 31.47 -11.40 -3.21
C THR A 301 31.24 -12.53 -2.22
N ARG A 302 30.44 -13.54 -2.59
CA ARG A 302 30.28 -14.75 -1.77
C ARG A 302 31.58 -15.52 -1.57
N ALA A 303 32.54 -15.38 -2.48
CA ALA A 303 33.86 -15.99 -2.38
C ALA A 303 34.83 -15.22 -1.48
N GLY A 304 34.39 -14.06 -0.93
CA GLY A 304 35.21 -13.20 -0.07
C GLY A 304 36.07 -12.19 -0.83
N GLU A 305 35.92 -12.08 -2.15
CA GLU A 305 36.66 -11.10 -2.97
C GLU A 305 36.12 -9.70 -2.74
N SER A 306 37.01 -8.74 -2.58
CA SER A 306 36.66 -7.32 -2.41
C SER A 306 36.52 -6.64 -3.78
N VAL A 307 35.41 -5.93 -3.96
CA VAL A 307 35.12 -5.12 -5.15
C VAL A 307 34.82 -3.68 -4.72
N VAL A 308 35.38 -2.72 -5.41
CA VAL A 308 35.10 -1.30 -5.17
C VAL A 308 34.28 -0.75 -6.33
N LEU A 309 33.18 -0.05 -6.01
CA LEU A 309 32.33 0.63 -6.98
C LEU A 309 32.24 2.10 -6.61
N ASP A 310 32.75 2.97 -7.49
CA ASP A 310 32.61 4.42 -7.37
C ASP A 310 31.39 4.89 -8.17
N THR A 311 30.51 5.67 -7.54
CA THR A 311 29.26 6.15 -8.13
C THR A 311 29.00 7.60 -7.76
N ALA A 312 28.22 8.32 -8.56
CA ALA A 312 27.81 9.68 -8.24
C ALA A 312 26.63 9.73 -7.25
N HIS A 313 25.84 8.66 -7.16
CA HIS A 313 24.73 8.59 -6.23
C HIS A 313 24.33 7.11 -5.97
N VAL A 314 23.78 6.85 -4.79
CA VAL A 314 23.25 5.55 -4.41
C VAL A 314 21.74 5.63 -4.22
N ILE A 315 20.97 4.79 -4.89
CA ILE A 315 19.54 4.63 -4.64
C ILE A 315 19.31 3.30 -3.89
N ALA A 316 18.91 3.41 -2.63
CA ALA A 316 18.53 2.27 -1.82
C ALA A 316 17.10 1.83 -2.16
N ALA A 317 16.95 0.81 -3.01
CA ALA A 317 15.67 0.17 -3.33
C ALA A 317 15.48 -1.09 -2.48
N THR A 318 15.65 -0.92 -1.17
CA THR A 318 15.75 -1.99 -0.17
C THR A 318 14.42 -2.31 0.51
N GLY A 319 13.34 -1.69 0.04
CA GLY A 319 11.98 -1.94 0.47
C GLY A 319 11.62 -1.29 1.80
N PHE A 320 10.66 -1.88 2.50
CA PHE A 320 10.03 -1.32 3.68
C PHE A 320 10.01 -2.36 4.80
N THR A 321 10.34 -1.94 6.02
CA THR A 321 10.30 -2.78 7.23
C THR A 321 9.30 -2.17 8.20
N PRO A 322 8.09 -2.75 8.32
CA PRO A 322 7.08 -2.25 9.24
C PRO A 322 7.54 -2.43 10.69
N ASP A 323 7.39 -1.37 11.48
CA ASP A 323 7.78 -1.32 12.86
C ASP A 323 7.00 -0.21 13.57
N LEU A 324 6.35 -0.50 14.70
CA LEU A 324 5.62 0.47 15.51
C LEU A 324 6.51 1.61 16.00
N ASP A 325 7.78 1.34 16.32
CA ASP A 325 8.72 2.35 16.79
C ASP A 325 9.00 3.47 15.77
N ARG A 326 8.67 3.21 14.51
CA ARG A 326 8.78 4.18 13.41
C ARG A 326 7.52 5.02 13.19
N LEU A 327 6.47 4.80 13.97
CA LEU A 327 5.24 5.59 13.94
C LEU A 327 5.33 6.74 14.93
N GLU A 328 6.10 7.76 14.59
CA GLU A 328 6.29 8.96 15.41
C GLU A 328 4.99 9.70 15.69
N LEU A 329 3.98 9.55 14.82
CA LEU A 329 2.64 10.13 15.02
C LEU A 329 1.85 9.50 16.20
N LEU A 330 2.23 8.32 16.68
CA LEU A 330 1.66 7.76 17.90
C LEU A 330 2.41 8.27 19.13
N ASP A 331 1.65 8.73 20.14
CA ASP A 331 2.21 9.02 21.45
C ASP A 331 3.11 7.88 21.93
N ALA A 332 4.25 8.22 22.54
CA ALA A 332 5.26 7.25 22.93
C ALA A 332 4.75 6.25 23.98
N GLY A 333 3.93 6.72 24.93
CA GLY A 333 3.32 5.85 25.95
C GLY A 333 2.29 4.91 25.34
N LEU A 334 1.45 5.43 24.43
CA LEU A 334 0.50 4.62 23.67
C LEU A 334 1.21 3.56 22.86
N ARG A 335 2.27 3.93 22.13
CA ARG A 335 3.06 3.01 21.30
C ARG A 335 3.72 1.91 22.11
N ALA A 336 4.32 2.26 23.25
CA ALA A 336 4.97 1.30 24.14
C ALA A 336 3.98 0.33 24.83
N ALA A 337 2.71 0.70 24.96
CA ALA A 337 1.66 -0.13 25.53
C ALA A 337 1.02 -1.12 24.56
N LEU A 338 1.36 -1.06 23.26
CA LEU A 338 0.81 -1.97 22.25
C LEU A 338 1.49 -3.34 22.30
N GLU A 339 0.67 -4.39 22.33
CA GLU A 339 1.15 -5.76 22.14
C GLU A 339 1.57 -5.97 20.68
N THR A 340 2.64 -6.73 20.48
CA THR A 340 3.20 -7.03 19.15
C THR A 340 3.07 -8.51 18.79
N VAL A 341 3.11 -8.79 17.49
CA VAL A 341 3.21 -10.16 16.97
C VAL A 341 4.65 -10.62 17.17
N GLY A 342 4.91 -11.40 18.20
CA GLY A 342 6.26 -11.87 18.53
C GLY A 342 7.28 -10.72 18.54
N ASP A 343 8.41 -10.91 17.84
CA ASP A 343 9.50 -9.95 17.73
C ASP A 343 9.38 -9.05 16.48
N SER A 344 8.25 -9.07 15.77
CA SER A 344 8.10 -8.38 14.49
C SER A 344 8.06 -6.86 14.57
N GLY A 345 7.89 -6.29 15.77
CA GLY A 345 7.65 -4.85 15.95
C GLY A 345 6.31 -4.35 15.40
N THR A 346 5.40 -5.26 15.02
CA THR A 346 4.09 -4.90 14.45
C THR A 346 2.94 -5.25 15.41
N PRO A 347 1.80 -4.54 15.36
CA PRO A 347 0.76 -4.72 16.36
C PRO A 347 0.08 -6.10 16.28
N GLU A 348 -0.15 -6.73 17.43
CA GLU A 348 -1.10 -7.84 17.53
C GLU A 348 -2.52 -7.29 17.35
N LEU A 349 -3.32 -7.93 16.50
CA LEU A 349 -4.62 -7.42 16.11
C LEU A 349 -5.75 -8.42 16.34
N SER A 350 -6.90 -7.91 16.74
CA SER A 350 -8.15 -8.66 16.77
C SER A 350 -8.62 -9.03 15.35
N PRO A 351 -9.60 -9.94 15.18
CA PRO A 351 -10.20 -10.21 13.88
C PRO A 351 -10.83 -9.00 13.18
N GLY A 352 -11.08 -7.92 13.94
CA GLY A 352 -11.61 -6.64 13.47
C GLY A 352 -10.52 -5.58 13.26
N PHE A 353 -9.25 -5.94 13.22
CA PHE A 353 -8.11 -5.02 13.03
C PHE A 353 -7.86 -4.04 14.20
N GLU A 354 -8.51 -4.24 15.35
CA GLU A 354 -8.27 -3.48 16.56
C GLU A 354 -7.04 -4.02 17.29
N SER A 355 -6.18 -3.13 17.77
CA SER A 355 -4.99 -3.47 18.55
C SER A 355 -5.35 -3.86 19.98
N SER A 356 -4.33 -4.11 20.82
CA SER A 356 -4.47 -4.29 22.28
C SER A 356 -4.98 -3.00 22.97
N TRP A 357 -4.77 -1.82 22.35
CA TRP A 357 -5.33 -0.57 22.86
C TRP A 357 -6.75 -0.37 22.30
N PRO A 358 -7.78 -0.26 23.16
CA PRO A 358 -9.17 -0.18 22.77
C PRO A 358 -9.49 1.06 21.91
N GLY A 359 -10.07 0.84 20.72
CA GLY A 359 -10.44 1.90 19.78
C GLY A 359 -9.34 2.31 18.81
N LEU A 360 -8.12 1.71 18.90
CA LEU A 360 -7.05 1.94 17.93
C LEU A 360 -6.95 0.80 16.93
N PHE A 361 -7.14 1.11 15.66
CA PHE A 361 -7.17 0.15 14.55
C PHE A 361 -6.00 0.41 13.59
N PHE A 362 -5.53 -0.66 12.96
CA PHE A 362 -4.45 -0.57 11.97
C PHE A 362 -4.85 -1.15 10.62
N ALA A 363 -4.29 -0.63 9.54
CA ALA A 363 -4.50 -1.11 8.18
C ALA A 363 -3.20 -1.11 7.35
N GLY A 364 -3.17 -1.90 6.29
CA GLY A 364 -2.05 -1.96 5.35
C GLY A 364 -0.85 -2.73 5.89
N LEU A 365 0.38 -2.25 5.59
CA LEU A 365 1.63 -2.98 5.78
C LEU A 365 1.85 -3.50 7.20
N LEU A 366 1.52 -2.72 8.23
CA LEU A 366 1.64 -3.11 9.64
C LEU A 366 0.81 -4.34 10.02
N THR A 367 -0.23 -4.66 9.25
CA THR A 367 -1.13 -5.77 9.54
C THR A 367 -0.73 -7.09 8.87
N ALA A 368 0.37 -7.07 8.08
CA ALA A 368 0.83 -8.25 7.36
C ALA A 368 1.23 -9.43 8.26
N PRO A 369 1.89 -9.25 9.42
CA PRO A 369 2.13 -10.36 10.34
C PRO A 369 0.87 -10.94 10.97
N SER A 370 -0.21 -10.15 11.11
CA SER A 370 -1.49 -10.64 11.61
C SER A 370 -2.34 -11.36 10.56
N PHE A 371 -2.40 -10.85 9.31
CA PHE A 371 -3.33 -11.32 8.28
C PHE A 371 -2.66 -11.82 7.00
N GLY A 372 -1.34 -11.88 6.97
CA GLY A 372 -0.59 -12.41 5.84
C GLY A 372 -0.25 -11.39 4.75
N PRO A 373 0.40 -11.87 3.68
CA PRO A 373 1.04 -11.03 2.68
C PRO A 373 0.06 -10.17 1.85
N SER A 374 -1.23 -10.49 1.81
CA SER A 374 -2.26 -9.66 1.13
C SER A 374 -2.27 -8.22 1.64
N MET A 375 -1.98 -8.03 2.92
CA MET A 375 -1.98 -6.71 3.57
C MET A 375 -0.88 -5.77 3.07
N ARG A 376 0.06 -6.27 2.29
CA ARG A 376 1.13 -5.51 1.64
C ARG A 376 0.72 -4.91 0.30
N PHE A 377 -0.46 -5.26 -0.22
CA PHE A 377 -0.95 -4.94 -1.56
C PHE A 377 -2.32 -4.28 -1.51
N VAL A 378 -2.69 -3.55 -2.56
CA VAL A 378 -4.02 -2.93 -2.70
C VAL A 378 -5.14 -3.97 -2.57
N HIS A 379 -4.93 -5.18 -3.08
CA HIS A 379 -5.88 -6.31 -2.98
C HIS A 379 -6.40 -6.55 -1.55
N GLY A 380 -5.57 -6.32 -0.53
CA GLY A 380 -5.98 -6.46 0.87
C GLY A 380 -6.96 -5.39 1.38
N ALA A 381 -7.17 -4.30 0.64
CA ALA A 381 -7.98 -3.17 1.10
C ALA A 381 -9.45 -3.56 1.32
N GLY A 382 -10.04 -4.33 0.41
CA GLY A 382 -11.43 -4.79 0.54
C GLY A 382 -11.66 -5.70 1.74
N PHE A 383 -10.76 -6.66 1.96
CA PHE A 383 -10.81 -7.53 3.14
C PHE A 383 -10.70 -6.73 4.44
N THR A 384 -9.79 -5.75 4.47
CA THR A 384 -9.55 -4.91 5.64
C THR A 384 -10.73 -3.98 5.92
N ALA A 385 -11.21 -3.23 4.93
CA ALA A 385 -12.23 -2.19 5.11
C ALA A 385 -13.51 -2.74 5.74
N GLY A 386 -14.08 -3.80 5.18
CA GLY A 386 -15.31 -4.38 5.70
C GLY A 386 -15.17 -4.99 7.11
N ARG A 387 -14.00 -5.55 7.46
CA ARG A 387 -13.77 -6.15 8.79
C ARG A 387 -13.43 -5.10 9.84
N LEU A 388 -12.61 -4.12 9.50
CA LEU A 388 -12.24 -3.03 10.38
C LEU A 388 -13.50 -2.22 10.77
N VAL A 389 -14.34 -1.86 9.81
CA VAL A 389 -15.58 -1.12 10.10
C VAL A 389 -16.54 -1.92 10.99
N ARG A 390 -16.64 -3.24 10.79
CA ARG A 390 -17.36 -4.09 11.75
C ARG A 390 -16.75 -4.10 13.14
N GLY A 391 -15.42 -4.08 13.24
CA GLY A 391 -14.68 -3.94 14.50
C GLY A 391 -15.01 -2.61 15.18
N VAL A 392 -14.97 -1.50 14.45
CA VAL A 392 -15.35 -0.17 14.94
C VAL A 392 -16.78 -0.16 15.47
N ARG A 393 -17.76 -0.63 14.69
CA ARG A 393 -19.17 -0.71 15.11
C ARG A 393 -19.34 -1.53 16.41
N LYS A 394 -18.66 -2.67 16.50
CA LYS A 394 -18.67 -3.49 17.71
C LYS A 394 -18.12 -2.73 18.92
N ARG A 395 -17.02 -2.00 18.74
CA ARG A 395 -16.41 -1.17 19.79
C ARG A 395 -17.34 -0.05 20.25
N LEU A 396 -17.98 0.64 19.30
CA LEU A 396 -18.92 1.73 19.59
C LEU A 396 -20.19 1.23 20.30
N GLY A 397 -20.75 0.10 19.87
CA GLY A 397 -21.91 -0.53 20.48
C GLY A 397 -21.64 -1.08 21.90
N ALA A 398 -20.41 -1.53 22.17
CA ALA A 398 -20.03 -1.99 23.52
C ALA A 398 -19.93 -0.86 24.55
N ARG A 399 -19.77 0.41 24.11
CA ARG A 399 -19.64 1.59 24.98
C ARG A 399 -20.96 2.31 25.26
N GLY A 400 -22.06 1.99 24.58
CA GLY A 400 -23.34 2.70 24.67
C GLY A 400 -23.27 4.15 24.12
N PRO A 401 -24.39 4.86 24.02
CA PRO A 401 -24.41 6.28 23.66
C PRO A 401 -23.75 7.12 24.77
N LEU A 402 -22.92 8.10 24.36
CA LEU A 402 -22.30 9.04 25.30
C LEU A 402 -23.40 9.85 26.02
N PRO A 403 -23.27 10.09 27.34
CA PRO A 403 -24.20 11.00 28.05
C PRO A 403 -24.09 12.41 27.44
N GLY A 404 -25.14 12.85 26.77
CA GLY A 404 -25.23 14.21 26.19
C GLY A 404 -25.51 14.30 24.69
N SER A 405 -25.56 13.18 23.93
CA SER A 405 -25.99 13.21 22.53
C SER A 405 -27.52 13.06 22.40
N THR A 406 -28.27 13.96 22.99
CA THR A 406 -29.68 14.16 22.59
C THR A 406 -29.65 14.90 21.26
N GLY A 407 -30.00 14.19 20.19
CA GLY A 407 -30.01 14.72 18.85
C GLY A 407 -30.93 15.92 18.71
N GLU A 408 -30.38 17.06 18.40
CA GLU A 408 -31.10 18.04 17.62
C GLU A 408 -31.23 17.48 16.20
N ALA A 409 -32.44 17.01 15.91
CA ALA A 409 -32.84 16.69 14.55
C ALA A 409 -32.69 17.98 13.72
N ARG A 410 -31.72 18.06 12.84
CA ARG A 410 -31.69 19.08 11.80
C ARG A 410 -32.83 18.78 10.84
N ASP A 411 -33.92 19.57 10.99
CA ASP A 411 -35.00 19.66 10.02
C ASP A 411 -34.43 20.05 8.65
N SER A 412 -34.37 19.10 7.75
CA SER A 412 -34.15 19.37 6.33
C SER A 412 -35.51 19.69 5.68
N PRO A 413 -35.65 20.77 4.90
CA PRO A 413 -36.93 21.11 4.26
C PRO A 413 -37.26 20.05 3.20
N GLY A 414 -38.46 19.49 3.33
CA GLY A 414 -38.97 18.42 2.48
C GLY A 414 -39.06 18.79 1.00
N LEU A 415 -38.47 18.00 0.17
CA LEU A 415 -38.78 17.88 -1.26
C LEU A 415 -39.93 16.88 -1.42
N ARG A 416 -41.07 17.40 -1.89
CA ARG A 416 -42.25 16.58 -2.23
C ARG A 416 -41.95 15.65 -3.42
N PRO A 417 -42.41 14.40 -3.42
CA PRO A 417 -42.26 13.52 -4.58
C PRO A 417 -43.27 13.90 -5.68
N GLY A 418 -42.75 14.22 -6.86
CA GLY A 418 -43.53 14.30 -8.09
C GLY A 418 -43.88 12.90 -8.60
N GLY A 419 -45.15 12.68 -8.92
CA GLY A 419 -45.68 11.42 -9.42
C GLY A 419 -45.20 11.06 -10.83
N PRO A 420 -45.39 9.82 -11.26
CA PRO A 420 -44.81 9.25 -12.47
C PRO A 420 -45.60 9.62 -13.76
N PRO A 421 -44.94 9.79 -14.90
CA PRO A 421 -45.62 9.72 -16.19
C PRO A 421 -45.62 8.28 -16.75
N GLY A 422 -46.73 7.99 -17.38
CA GLY A 422 -47.23 6.69 -17.82
C GLY A 422 -46.37 5.93 -18.84
N ALA A 423 -46.77 4.71 -18.91
CA ALA A 423 -46.31 3.66 -19.80
C ALA A 423 -46.60 3.95 -21.29
N ALA A 424 -45.66 3.58 -22.15
CA ALA A 424 -45.97 3.20 -23.53
C ALA A 424 -45.08 2.02 -23.95
N ALA A 425 -45.76 0.99 -24.42
CA ALA A 425 -45.25 -0.29 -24.86
C ALA A 425 -44.49 -0.23 -26.20
N GLY A 426 -43.63 -1.23 -26.42
CA GLY A 426 -43.10 -1.53 -27.74
C GLY A 426 -41.84 -2.40 -27.77
N HIS A 427 -42.02 -3.73 -27.69
CA HIS A 427 -41.05 -4.69 -28.24
C HIS A 427 -41.16 -4.75 -29.79
N PRO A 428 -40.13 -5.13 -30.55
CA PRO A 428 -39.76 -6.54 -30.62
C PRO A 428 -38.24 -6.87 -30.80
N LYS A 429 -37.98 -8.12 -30.50
CA LYS A 429 -36.84 -8.97 -30.83
C LYS A 429 -36.33 -8.87 -32.28
N THR A 430 -35.03 -9.06 -32.50
CA THR A 430 -34.53 -10.08 -33.45
C THR A 430 -33.00 -10.29 -33.35
N TYR A 431 -32.64 -11.52 -33.53
CA TYR A 431 -31.40 -12.27 -33.52
C TYR A 431 -30.34 -11.94 -34.62
N LEU A 432 -29.10 -12.42 -34.37
CA LEU A 432 -28.09 -12.98 -35.29
C LEU A 432 -27.11 -11.97 -35.97
N ARG A 433 -25.83 -11.97 -35.62
CA ARG A 433 -24.72 -12.89 -35.93
C ARG A 433 -23.48 -12.53 -35.14
#